data_5627b228e95888c4fb70d6ba4cbebfe0
#
_entry.id   5627b228e95888c4fb70d6ba4cbebfe0
#
_cell.length_a   1.000
_cell.length_b   1.000
_cell.length_c   1.000
_cell.angle_alpha   90.00
_cell.angle_beta   90.00
_cell.angle_gamma   90.00
#
_symmetry.space_group_name_H-M   'P 1'
#
loop_
_entity.id
_entity.type
_entity.pdbx_description
1 polymer ?
#
loop_
_entity_poly.entity_id
_entity_poly.type
_entity_poly.pdbx_seq_one_letter_code
_entity_poly.pdbx_strand_id
1 'polypeptide(L)'
;KPSLRKKINNDISKIIKKKFLRGLKFENLPILMGVINMTPDSFSDGGKYNKTNLALERARYFIKRGCQIIDIGGESTRPGAQEINLNNEWKRIEGFFKKAKKLNCLISLDTRKSKLMNLASKYKVDLINDVSGLNYDASTISFLRKTKKPFVIHHSKGSPKTMQKKPNY
;
A
#
# COMPACT_ATOMS: atom_id res chain seq x y z
N LYS A 1 32.78 19.20 3.22
CA LYS A 1 31.87 18.05 3.02
C LYS A 1 32.09 17.05 4.14
N PRO A 2 31.06 16.42 4.75
CA PRO A 2 31.27 15.43 5.78
C PRO A 2 32.05 14.24 5.22
N SER A 3 33.00 13.69 6.02
CA SER A 3 33.77 12.51 5.60
C SER A 3 32.84 11.33 5.31
N LEU A 4 33.25 10.43 4.42
CA LEU A 4 32.50 9.21 4.07
C LEU A 4 32.07 8.44 5.32
N ARG A 5 32.98 8.30 6.30
CA ARG A 5 32.71 7.65 7.60
C ARG A 5 31.54 8.30 8.34
N LYS A 6 31.46 9.64 8.39
CA LYS A 6 30.36 10.37 9.04
C LYS A 6 29.04 10.14 8.33
N LYS A 7 29.06 10.06 6.99
CA LYS A 7 27.87 9.75 6.17
C LYS A 7 27.38 8.32 6.46
N ILE A 8 28.28 7.34 6.44
CA ILE A 8 27.96 5.93 6.72
C ILE A 8 27.36 5.78 8.14
N ASN A 9 28.01 6.35 9.15
CA ASN A 9 27.50 6.28 10.54
C ASN A 9 26.11 6.92 10.67
N ASN A 10 25.85 8.04 9.99
CA ASN A 10 24.55 8.69 10.00
C ASN A 10 23.48 7.80 9.30
N ASP A 11 23.84 7.14 8.22
CA ASP A 11 22.89 6.26 7.50
C ASP A 11 22.62 4.98 8.31
N ILE A 12 23.63 4.38 8.94
CA ILE A 12 23.48 3.27 9.88
C ILE A 12 22.57 3.67 11.05
N SER A 13 22.81 4.84 11.67
CA SER A 13 21.98 5.32 12.78
C SER A 13 20.51 5.51 12.39
N LYS A 14 20.24 5.95 11.15
CA LYS A 14 18.87 6.06 10.63
C LYS A 14 18.20 4.70 10.41
N ILE A 15 18.97 3.67 10.02
CA ILE A 15 18.48 2.31 9.81
C ILE A 15 18.15 1.66 11.15
N ILE A 16 19.04 1.81 12.15
CA ILE A 16 18.89 1.18 13.47
C ILE A 16 17.85 1.90 14.33
N LYS A 17 17.60 3.19 14.08
CA LYS A 17 16.63 3.97 14.84
C LYS A 17 15.27 3.30 14.86
N LYS A 18 14.76 3.00 16.06
CA LYS A 18 13.38 2.49 16.24
C LYS A 18 12.38 3.37 15.53
N LYS A 19 11.55 2.75 14.71
CA LYS A 19 10.52 3.43 13.91
C LYS A 19 9.15 3.10 14.46
N PHE A 20 8.28 4.09 14.44
CA PHE A 20 6.89 3.96 14.85
C PHE A 20 6.00 4.30 13.67
N LEU A 21 4.93 3.56 13.50
CA LEU A 21 3.88 3.85 12.56
C LEU A 21 2.61 4.14 13.36
N ARG A 22 2.31 5.43 13.61
CA ARG A 22 1.13 5.88 14.35
C ARG A 22 0.83 5.08 15.63
N GLY A 23 1.85 4.89 16.47
CA GLY A 23 1.72 4.17 17.75
C GLY A 23 1.91 2.65 17.65
N LEU A 24 2.04 2.06 16.47
CA LEU A 24 2.48 0.67 16.35
C LEU A 24 3.98 0.59 16.65
N LYS A 25 4.31 -0.19 17.68
CA LYS A 25 5.69 -0.52 18.02
C LYS A 25 6.08 -1.80 17.28
N PHE A 26 7.05 -1.72 16.37
CA PHE A 26 7.54 -2.88 15.64
C PHE A 26 8.36 -3.86 16.54
N GLU A 27 8.50 -3.54 17.81
CA GLU A 27 9.10 -4.41 18.82
C GLU A 27 8.14 -5.52 19.28
N ASN A 28 6.84 -5.28 19.20
CA ASN A 28 5.78 -6.22 19.58
C ASN A 28 5.27 -6.96 18.33
N LEU A 29 6.13 -7.76 17.73
CA LEU A 29 5.81 -8.54 16.52
C LEU A 29 5.12 -9.86 16.87
N PRO A 30 4.34 -10.42 15.92
CA PRO A 30 4.09 -9.92 14.55
C PRO A 30 3.01 -8.84 14.46
N ILE A 31 3.17 -7.90 13.52
CA ILE A 31 2.11 -6.99 13.08
C ILE A 31 1.39 -7.65 11.91
N LEU A 32 0.08 -7.80 12.00
CA LEU A 32 -0.74 -8.43 10.97
C LEU A 32 -1.33 -7.37 10.03
N MET A 33 -1.16 -7.60 8.73
CA MET A 33 -1.77 -6.80 7.66
C MET A 33 -2.76 -7.65 6.87
N GLY A 34 -4.04 -7.28 6.91
CA GLY A 34 -5.07 -7.92 6.10
C GLY A 34 -5.16 -7.25 4.73
N VAL A 35 -5.04 -8.03 3.66
CA VAL A 35 -5.09 -7.54 2.27
C VAL A 35 -6.47 -7.70 1.68
N ILE A 36 -7.00 -6.64 1.07
CA ILE A 36 -8.30 -6.61 0.41
C ILE A 36 -8.14 -6.04 -1.00
N ASN A 37 -8.24 -6.91 -2.00
CA ASN A 37 -8.18 -6.52 -3.40
C ASN A 37 -9.61 -6.22 -3.92
N MET A 38 -9.86 -4.98 -4.29
CA MET A 38 -11.15 -4.54 -4.85
C MET A 38 -11.19 -4.69 -6.37
N THR A 39 -10.79 -5.87 -6.86
CA THR A 39 -10.85 -6.22 -8.28
C THR A 39 -12.22 -6.81 -8.64
N PRO A 40 -12.61 -6.83 -9.94
CA PRO A 40 -13.88 -7.43 -10.37
C PRO A 40 -14.07 -8.86 -9.87
N ASP A 41 -13.02 -9.67 -9.96
CA ASP A 41 -13.07 -11.11 -9.64
C ASP A 41 -13.14 -11.38 -8.12
N SER A 42 -12.71 -10.43 -7.29
CA SER A 42 -12.70 -10.61 -5.84
C SER A 42 -14.07 -10.47 -5.19
N PHE A 43 -15.03 -9.86 -5.90
CA PHE A 43 -16.40 -9.59 -5.43
C PHE A 43 -17.38 -9.71 -6.59
N SER A 44 -17.48 -10.91 -7.19
CA SER A 44 -18.21 -11.16 -8.44
C SER A 44 -19.72 -10.89 -8.36
N ASP A 45 -20.33 -11.03 -7.18
CA ASP A 45 -21.78 -11.12 -7.04
C ASP A 45 -22.47 -9.80 -6.62
N GLY A 46 -21.77 -8.67 -6.67
CA GLY A 46 -22.35 -7.42 -6.19
C GLY A 46 -22.05 -6.19 -7.04
N GLY A 47 -23.05 -5.35 -7.24
CA GLY A 47 -22.88 -4.00 -7.80
C GLY A 47 -21.89 -3.15 -6.99
N LYS A 48 -21.47 -1.99 -7.51
CA LYS A 48 -20.46 -1.09 -6.92
C LYS A 48 -20.69 -0.79 -5.41
N TYR A 49 -21.94 -0.65 -5.00
CA TYR A 49 -22.32 -0.36 -3.62
C TYR A 49 -22.08 -1.56 -2.70
N ASN A 50 -22.37 -2.76 -3.24
CA ASN A 50 -22.18 -4.02 -2.49
C ASN A 50 -20.70 -4.31 -2.29
N LYS A 51 -19.85 -4.08 -3.29
CA LYS A 51 -18.38 -4.27 -3.20
C LYS A 51 -17.74 -3.44 -2.09
N THR A 52 -18.15 -2.19 -1.93
CA THR A 52 -17.67 -1.33 -0.85
C THR A 52 -18.07 -1.86 0.54
N ASN A 53 -19.32 -2.30 0.70
CA ASN A 53 -19.80 -2.82 1.97
C ASN A 53 -19.11 -4.15 2.32
N LEU A 54 -18.99 -5.05 1.36
CA LEU A 54 -18.26 -6.32 1.53
C LEU A 54 -16.79 -6.11 1.92
N ALA A 55 -16.12 -5.12 1.29
CA ALA A 55 -14.75 -4.77 1.67
C ALA A 55 -14.66 -4.22 3.09
N LEU A 56 -15.62 -3.41 3.53
CA LEU A 56 -15.68 -2.90 4.89
C LEU A 56 -15.99 -4.01 5.92
N GLU A 57 -16.87 -4.93 5.59
CA GLU A 57 -17.15 -6.11 6.43
C GLU A 57 -15.91 -7.00 6.55
N ARG A 58 -15.22 -7.26 5.44
CA ARG A 58 -13.95 -7.99 5.44
C ARG A 58 -12.89 -7.28 6.28
N ALA A 59 -12.80 -5.96 6.20
CA ALA A 59 -11.88 -5.18 7.02
C ALA A 59 -12.21 -5.32 8.51
N ARG A 60 -13.48 -5.20 8.91
CA ARG A 60 -13.91 -5.41 10.31
C ARG A 60 -13.61 -6.82 10.79
N TYR A 61 -13.82 -7.83 9.95
CA TYR A 61 -13.48 -9.22 10.25
C TYR A 61 -11.98 -9.40 10.53
N PHE A 62 -11.10 -8.82 9.70
CA PHE A 62 -9.66 -8.86 9.92
C PHE A 62 -9.25 -8.13 11.20
N ILE A 63 -9.81 -6.92 11.44
CA ILE A 63 -9.54 -6.14 12.66
C ILE A 63 -9.93 -6.95 13.90
N LYS A 64 -11.11 -7.58 13.92
CA LYS A 64 -11.57 -8.43 15.02
C LYS A 64 -10.64 -9.61 15.29
N ARG A 65 -9.88 -10.04 14.29
CA ARG A 65 -8.87 -11.12 14.39
C ARG A 65 -7.44 -10.61 14.62
N GLY A 66 -7.28 -9.34 14.99
CA GLY A 66 -6.00 -8.79 15.40
C GLY A 66 -5.18 -8.14 14.29
N CYS A 67 -5.73 -7.93 13.09
CA CYS A 67 -5.04 -7.13 12.09
C CYS A 67 -4.98 -5.66 12.51
N GLN A 68 -3.77 -5.12 12.54
CA GLN A 68 -3.51 -3.71 12.86
C GLN A 68 -3.50 -2.81 11.61
N ILE A 69 -3.30 -3.40 10.44
CA ILE A 69 -3.25 -2.71 9.14
C ILE A 69 -4.21 -3.39 8.18
N ILE A 70 -4.94 -2.60 7.41
CA ILE A 70 -5.74 -3.07 6.27
C ILE A 70 -5.17 -2.46 5.00
N ASP A 71 -4.73 -3.30 4.08
CA ASP A 71 -4.17 -2.92 2.79
C ASP A 71 -5.22 -3.02 1.69
N ILE A 72 -5.43 -1.93 0.97
CA ILE A 72 -6.49 -1.80 -0.03
C ILE A 72 -5.89 -1.53 -1.40
N GLY A 73 -6.15 -2.42 -2.36
CA GLY A 73 -5.75 -2.28 -3.75
C GLY A 73 -6.92 -2.37 -4.73
N GLY A 74 -6.87 -1.58 -5.80
CA GLY A 74 -7.85 -1.59 -6.89
C GLY A 74 -7.36 -2.27 -8.16
N GLU A 75 -6.06 -2.47 -8.28
CA GLU A 75 -5.40 -3.14 -9.41
C GLU A 75 -4.85 -4.50 -8.97
N SER A 76 -5.00 -5.52 -9.83
CA SER A 76 -4.38 -6.83 -9.56
C SER A 76 -2.90 -6.77 -9.90
N THR A 77 -2.06 -7.21 -8.96
CA THR A 77 -0.61 -7.34 -9.15
C THR A 77 -0.18 -8.79 -9.41
N ARG A 78 -1.15 -9.70 -9.62
CA ARG A 78 -0.87 -11.10 -9.94
C ARG A 78 -0.16 -11.22 -11.28
N PRO A 79 0.66 -12.28 -11.49
CA PRO A 79 1.25 -12.56 -12.79
C PRO A 79 0.19 -12.60 -13.89
N GLY A 80 0.45 -11.89 -15.01
CA GLY A 80 -0.49 -11.83 -16.14
C GLY A 80 -1.63 -10.82 -16.00
N ALA A 81 -1.79 -10.17 -14.87
CA ALA A 81 -2.84 -9.16 -14.69
C ALA A 81 -2.66 -7.99 -15.69
N GLN A 82 -3.79 -7.53 -16.23
CA GLN A 82 -3.80 -6.35 -17.08
C GLN A 82 -3.75 -5.08 -16.25
N GLU A 83 -2.95 -4.14 -16.74
CA GLU A 83 -2.92 -2.80 -16.16
C GLU A 83 -4.25 -2.08 -16.40
N ILE A 84 -4.69 -1.35 -15.39
CA ILE A 84 -5.89 -0.51 -15.50
C ILE A 84 -5.53 0.97 -15.37
N ASN A 85 -6.33 1.83 -16.00
CA ASN A 85 -6.13 3.26 -15.88
C ASN A 85 -6.49 3.77 -14.48
N LEU A 86 -5.95 4.95 -14.14
CA LEU A 86 -6.11 5.60 -12.83
C LEU A 86 -7.59 5.74 -12.42
N ASN A 87 -8.45 6.17 -13.35
CA ASN A 87 -9.86 6.42 -13.05
C ASN A 87 -10.60 5.13 -12.67
N ASN A 88 -10.30 4.03 -13.36
CA ASN A 88 -10.89 2.73 -13.07
C ASN A 88 -10.40 2.19 -11.72
N GLU A 89 -9.10 2.34 -11.42
CA GLU A 89 -8.54 1.94 -10.14
C GLU A 89 -9.17 2.74 -8.98
N TRP A 90 -9.19 4.07 -9.10
CA TRP A 90 -9.82 4.94 -8.10
C TRP A 90 -11.30 4.63 -7.89
N LYS A 91 -12.06 4.48 -8.98
CA LYS A 91 -13.50 4.14 -8.93
C LYS A 91 -13.80 2.84 -8.15
N ARG A 92 -12.86 1.89 -8.13
CA ARG A 92 -13.00 0.64 -7.37
C ARG A 92 -12.85 0.86 -5.86
N ILE A 93 -11.89 1.69 -5.43
CA ILE A 93 -11.49 1.82 -4.02
C ILE A 93 -12.03 3.06 -3.31
N GLU A 94 -12.45 4.08 -4.05
CA GLU A 94 -12.93 5.36 -3.50
C GLU A 94 -14.01 5.19 -2.42
N GLY A 95 -14.98 4.32 -2.67
CA GLY A 95 -16.08 4.06 -1.73
C GLY A 95 -15.59 3.53 -0.38
N PHE A 96 -14.55 2.69 -0.37
CA PHE A 96 -13.92 2.22 0.85
C PHE A 96 -13.24 3.38 1.59
N PHE A 97 -12.40 4.18 0.90
CA PHE A 97 -11.67 5.27 1.52
C PHE A 97 -12.59 6.34 2.12
N LYS A 98 -13.73 6.63 1.51
CA LYS A 98 -14.75 7.54 2.07
C LYS A 98 -15.26 7.08 3.44
N LYS A 99 -15.29 5.78 3.71
CA LYS A 99 -15.79 5.18 4.95
C LYS A 99 -14.69 4.69 5.90
N ALA A 100 -13.44 4.58 5.45
CA ALA A 100 -12.31 4.02 6.19
C ALA A 100 -11.99 4.75 7.50
N LYS A 101 -12.34 6.05 7.62
CA LYS A 101 -12.13 6.84 8.84
C LYS A 101 -12.77 6.21 10.07
N LYS A 102 -13.86 5.44 9.88
CA LYS A 102 -14.59 4.75 10.97
C LYS A 102 -13.91 3.46 11.44
N LEU A 103 -12.88 2.99 10.75
CA LEU A 103 -12.18 1.76 11.12
C LEU A 103 -11.07 2.05 12.13
N ASN A 104 -11.01 1.26 13.21
CA ASN A 104 -9.97 1.35 14.24
C ASN A 104 -8.74 0.52 13.86
N CYS A 105 -8.08 0.90 12.77
CA CYS A 105 -6.84 0.27 12.28
C CYS A 105 -6.08 1.28 11.42
N LEU A 106 -4.86 0.97 11.03
CA LEU A 106 -4.15 1.71 10.01
C LEU A 106 -4.61 1.28 8.61
N ILE A 107 -4.65 2.22 7.68
CA ILE A 107 -5.03 1.96 6.30
C ILE A 107 -3.80 2.12 5.40
N SER A 108 -3.47 1.06 4.71
CA SER A 108 -2.48 1.02 3.63
C SER A 108 -3.18 1.16 2.28
N LEU A 109 -2.60 1.93 1.40
CA LEU A 109 -3.02 2.06 0.01
C LEU A 109 -2.04 1.31 -0.88
N ASP A 110 -2.51 0.21 -1.50
CA ASP A 110 -1.74 -0.52 -2.51
C ASP A 110 -1.99 0.09 -3.89
N THR A 111 -1.01 0.81 -4.38
CA THR A 111 -0.98 1.37 -5.72
C THR A 111 0.43 1.79 -6.12
N ARG A 112 0.73 1.71 -7.40
CA ARG A 112 1.98 2.18 -8.01
C ARG A 112 1.85 3.55 -8.71
N LYS A 113 0.65 4.18 -8.66
CA LYS A 113 0.35 5.43 -9.35
C LYS A 113 0.34 6.62 -8.39
N SER A 114 1.31 7.53 -8.52
CA SER A 114 1.45 8.71 -7.65
C SER A 114 0.22 9.63 -7.67
N LYS A 115 -0.43 9.75 -8.82
CA LYS A 115 -1.68 10.52 -8.95
C LYS A 115 -2.80 9.92 -8.11
N LEU A 116 -2.88 8.59 -8.01
CA LEU A 116 -3.86 7.92 -7.17
C LEU A 116 -3.51 8.10 -5.68
N MET A 117 -2.24 8.02 -5.32
CA MET A 117 -1.76 8.32 -3.96
C MET A 117 -2.18 9.73 -3.54
N ASN A 118 -2.07 10.71 -4.46
CA ASN A 118 -2.48 12.09 -4.20
C ASN A 118 -4.01 12.21 -4.02
N LEU A 119 -4.81 11.56 -4.86
CA LEU A 119 -6.27 11.53 -4.69
C LEU A 119 -6.69 10.93 -3.34
N ALA A 120 -6.09 9.81 -2.97
CA ALA A 120 -6.38 9.12 -1.72
C ALA A 120 -5.88 9.88 -0.47
N SER A 121 -4.91 10.80 -0.62
CA SER A 121 -4.36 11.58 0.50
C SER A 121 -5.37 12.46 1.23
N LYS A 122 -6.51 12.75 0.60
CA LYS A 122 -7.65 13.47 1.22
C LYS A 122 -8.41 12.62 2.24
N TYR A 123 -8.13 11.33 2.27
CA TYR A 123 -8.79 10.35 3.14
C TYR A 123 -7.79 9.79 4.15
N LYS A 124 -8.26 8.86 4.98
CA LYS A 124 -7.41 8.12 5.91
C LYS A 124 -6.51 7.15 5.13
N VAL A 125 -5.29 7.56 4.85
CA VAL A 125 -4.20 6.73 4.33
C VAL A 125 -2.99 6.92 5.24
N ASP A 126 -2.61 5.85 5.91
CA ASP A 126 -1.54 5.86 6.91
C ASP A 126 -0.22 5.34 6.34
N LEU A 127 -0.29 4.49 5.31
CA LEU A 127 0.83 3.82 4.68
C LEU A 127 0.62 3.75 3.16
N ILE A 128 1.67 3.86 2.39
CA ILE A 128 1.69 3.57 0.95
C ILE A 128 2.38 2.23 0.75
N ASN A 129 1.74 1.34 0.00
CA ASN A 129 2.30 0.07 -0.43
C ASN A 129 2.47 0.09 -1.96
N ASP A 130 3.72 0.24 -2.43
CA ASP A 130 4.01 0.26 -3.86
C ASP A 130 4.79 -1.00 -4.24
N VAL A 131 4.06 -1.96 -4.81
CA VAL A 131 4.62 -3.26 -5.23
C VAL A 131 5.62 -3.16 -6.38
N SER A 132 5.70 -2.01 -7.07
CA SER A 132 6.69 -1.77 -8.12
C SER A 132 8.08 -1.39 -7.59
N GLY A 133 8.22 -1.22 -6.27
CA GLY A 133 9.46 -0.73 -5.66
C GLY A 133 9.79 0.71 -6.09
N LEU A 134 8.79 1.55 -6.30
CA LEU A 134 8.89 2.96 -6.75
C LEU A 134 9.39 3.12 -8.19
N ASN A 135 9.37 2.06 -9.00
CA ASN A 135 9.92 2.08 -10.37
C ASN A 135 8.87 2.35 -11.45
N TYR A 136 7.57 2.27 -11.12
CA TYR A 136 6.51 2.43 -12.11
C TYR A 136 6.24 3.89 -12.47
N ASP A 137 6.16 4.77 -11.47
CA ASP A 137 5.81 6.19 -11.65
C ASP A 137 6.91 7.08 -11.06
N ALA A 138 7.63 7.80 -11.93
CA ALA A 138 8.74 8.66 -11.55
C ALA A 138 8.34 9.75 -10.53
N SER A 139 7.06 10.13 -10.49
CA SER A 139 6.54 11.13 -9.55
C SER A 139 6.32 10.59 -8.13
N THR A 140 6.37 9.26 -7.93
CA THR A 140 6.14 8.64 -6.61
C THR A 140 7.14 9.12 -5.57
N ILE A 141 8.43 9.19 -5.91
CA ILE A 141 9.47 9.65 -4.99
C ILE A 141 9.21 11.09 -4.55
N SER A 142 8.86 11.98 -5.49
CA SER A 142 8.54 13.38 -5.19
C SER A 142 7.31 13.50 -4.29
N PHE A 143 6.27 12.70 -4.54
CA PHE A 143 5.08 12.61 -3.71
C PHE A 143 5.42 12.18 -2.27
N LEU A 144 6.20 11.12 -2.10
CA LEU A 144 6.59 10.60 -0.79
C LEU A 144 7.45 11.59 -0.02
N ARG A 145 8.40 12.26 -0.67
CA ARG A 145 9.22 13.32 -0.06
C ARG A 145 8.37 14.48 0.45
N LYS A 146 7.38 14.93 -0.33
CA LYS A 146 6.47 16.02 0.03
C LYS A 146 5.55 15.66 1.18
N THR A 147 4.96 14.47 1.15
CA THR A 147 3.95 14.06 2.12
C THR A 147 4.53 13.42 3.38
N LYS A 148 5.78 12.98 3.34
CA LYS A 148 6.46 12.24 4.42
C LYS A 148 5.67 11.02 4.92
N LYS A 149 4.81 10.46 4.07
CA LYS A 149 4.06 9.25 4.40
C LYS A 149 4.99 8.05 4.53
N PRO A 150 4.77 7.18 5.51
CA PRO A 150 5.41 5.88 5.54
C PRO A 150 5.08 5.09 4.28
N PHE A 151 6.01 4.27 3.83
CA PHE A 151 5.81 3.44 2.64
C PHE A 151 6.59 2.13 2.71
N VAL A 152 6.10 1.14 2.00
CA VAL A 152 6.74 -0.16 1.80
C VAL A 152 7.46 -0.13 0.47
N ILE A 153 8.72 -0.55 0.45
CA ILE A 153 9.49 -0.78 -0.77
C ILE A 153 9.53 -2.27 -1.02
N HIS A 154 8.99 -2.68 -2.15
CA HIS A 154 9.14 -4.04 -2.64
C HIS A 154 10.44 -4.20 -3.44
N HIS A 155 11.11 -5.33 -3.23
CA HIS A 155 12.12 -5.80 -4.16
C HIS A 155 11.43 -6.70 -5.17
N SER A 156 11.34 -6.26 -6.43
CA SER A 156 10.78 -7.06 -7.52
C SER A 156 11.67 -6.98 -8.76
N LYS A 157 11.80 -8.10 -9.46
CA LYS A 157 12.48 -8.16 -10.75
C LYS A 157 11.42 -8.25 -11.86
N GLY A 158 11.42 -7.29 -12.77
CA GLY A 158 10.49 -7.25 -13.89
C GLY A 158 9.11 -6.67 -13.54
N SER A 159 8.16 -6.83 -14.43
CA SER A 159 6.76 -6.43 -14.28
C SER A 159 5.88 -7.66 -13.96
N PRO A 160 4.62 -7.50 -13.51
CA PRO A 160 3.70 -8.63 -13.34
C PRO A 160 3.59 -9.53 -14.57
N LYS A 161 3.78 -8.99 -15.79
CA LYS A 161 3.79 -9.76 -17.04
C LYS A 161 5.07 -10.57 -17.26
N THR A 162 6.19 -10.17 -16.67
CA THR A 162 7.51 -10.74 -16.98
C THR A 162 8.23 -11.35 -15.77
N MET A 163 7.75 -11.08 -14.56
CA MET A 163 8.42 -11.44 -13.31
C MET A 163 8.68 -12.95 -13.13
N GLN A 164 7.94 -13.79 -13.82
CA GLN A 164 8.14 -15.25 -13.80
C GLN A 164 8.93 -15.79 -14.98
N LYS A 165 9.38 -14.94 -15.94
CA LYS A 165 10.20 -15.37 -17.05
C LYS A 165 11.66 -15.44 -16.62
N LYS A 166 12.17 -16.68 -16.40
CA LYS A 166 13.55 -16.98 -15.98
C LYS A 166 14.02 -16.12 -14.81
N PRO A 167 13.41 -16.25 -13.61
CA PRO A 167 13.86 -15.51 -12.44
C PRO A 167 15.28 -15.96 -12.08
N ASN A 168 16.24 -15.04 -12.17
CA ASN A 168 17.62 -15.23 -11.77
C ASN A 168 17.91 -14.19 -10.69
N TYR A 169 18.22 -14.64 -9.47
CA TYR A 169 18.49 -13.78 -8.30
C TYR A 169 19.97 -13.73 -8.01
#